data_0e49e14d982b15f5812a98966983a9f7
#
_entry.id   0e49e14d982b15f5812a98966983a9f7
#
_cell.length_a   1.000
_cell.length_b   1.000
_cell.length_c   1.000
_cell.angle_alpha   90.00
_cell.angle_beta   90.00
_cell.angle_gamma   90.00
#
_symmetry.space_group_name_H-M   'P 1'
#
loop_
_entity.id
_entity.type
_entity.pdbx_description
1 polymer ?
#
loop_
_entity_poly.entity_id
_entity_poly.type
_entity_poly.pdbx_seq_one_letter_code
_entity_poly.pdbx_strand_id
1 'polypeptide(L)'
;MTRDVRAYVFLLAACTCAAAASAQETRADELAQERAAKAQADGTSVPARPGFLERTFSWASAKVEGASGARDGFYPDMGGMIRGAGISAGPGYRHSLFGGRARLDASAAASWRRYTMAQSRIEFPRLLMDRLSAGAQVKYQDFTQINFFGIGGGSAKASETNFRMKDTDVAGFATVQANTWLSAGGRVGVLRSVGIARGTSSLSPSTGDRFDELTAPGLTRQPGFLHADVSLDVDTRDVPGYPTSGGRYRLSMASFHDRDYSQYSFRRMEADAAQYIPLLHRSWVLALRGRMALSQTAAGQEVPFYLLPTLGGPTTLRGFSNYRFRDRDLLLVSADYRWPIFRAMDGALFYDAGTVAASADALSMRHPRTDYGVGFRFHTTTRMMARVDLARSGEGNRVAFTFTAPLGVPNRAVVPYVP
;
A
#
# COMPACT_ATOMS: atom_id res chain seq x y z
N MET A 1 -2.77 -13.74 24.93
CA MET A 1 -2.23 -12.44 24.50
C MET A 1 -1.23 -12.03 25.57
N THR A 2 0.04 -12.21 25.28
CA THR A 2 1.14 -11.99 26.25
C THR A 2 1.36 -10.50 26.53
N ARG A 3 2.05 -10.18 27.61
CA ARG A 3 2.33 -8.80 28.08
C ARG A 3 2.93 -7.92 26.98
N ASP A 4 3.77 -8.48 26.12
CA ASP A 4 4.47 -7.72 25.08
C ASP A 4 3.55 -7.30 23.92
N VAL A 5 2.62 -8.15 23.49
CA VAL A 5 1.63 -7.80 22.45
C VAL A 5 0.68 -6.72 22.95
N ARG A 6 0.32 -6.76 24.25
CA ARG A 6 -0.49 -5.69 24.86
C ARG A 6 0.25 -4.35 24.89
N ALA A 7 1.56 -4.36 25.14
CA ALA A 7 2.38 -3.15 25.13
C ALA A 7 2.44 -2.51 23.72
N TYR A 8 2.56 -3.31 22.66
CA TYR A 8 2.58 -2.80 21.29
C TYR A 8 1.21 -2.28 20.81
N VAL A 9 0.11 -2.94 21.23
CA VAL A 9 -1.25 -2.44 20.98
C VAL A 9 -1.49 -1.13 21.73
N PHE A 10 -0.98 -0.98 22.97
CA PHE A 10 -1.06 0.27 23.73
C PHE A 10 -0.19 1.38 23.12
N LEU A 11 0.98 1.07 22.57
CA LEU A 11 1.83 2.07 21.90
C LEU A 11 1.16 2.62 20.62
N LEU A 12 0.52 1.75 19.85
CA LEU A 12 -0.30 2.15 18.70
C LEU A 12 -1.55 2.94 19.11
N ALA A 13 -2.17 2.61 20.24
CA ALA A 13 -3.34 3.31 20.78
C ALA A 13 -2.99 4.64 21.46
N ALA A 14 -1.82 4.74 22.13
CA ALA A 14 -1.39 5.96 22.81
C ALA A 14 -1.04 7.11 21.86
N CYS A 15 -0.71 6.83 20.58
CA CYS A 15 -0.56 7.85 19.54
C CYS A 15 -1.89 8.52 19.14
N THR A 16 -3.04 8.04 19.62
CA THR A 16 -4.37 8.53 19.22
C THR A 16 -4.89 9.69 20.04
N CYS A 17 -4.29 10.06 21.19
CA CYS A 17 -4.91 10.95 22.17
C CYS A 17 -4.51 12.43 22.10
N ALA A 18 -3.79 12.89 21.09
CA ALA A 18 -3.32 14.29 21.06
C ALA A 18 -3.62 15.03 19.76
N ALA A 19 -4.86 14.98 19.27
CA ALA A 19 -5.28 15.86 18.19
C ALA A 19 -6.61 16.52 18.54
N ALA A 20 -6.53 17.63 19.29
CA ALA A 20 -7.63 18.58 19.33
C ALA A 20 -7.86 19.11 17.90
N ALA A 21 -9.06 18.90 17.39
CA ALA A 21 -9.49 19.39 16.10
C ALA A 21 -9.63 20.91 16.12
N SER A 22 -8.55 21.64 15.86
CA SER A 22 -8.64 22.97 15.28
C SER A 22 -8.83 22.79 13.79
N ALA A 23 -9.79 23.50 13.21
CA ALA A 23 -9.96 23.56 11.74
C ALA A 23 -8.62 23.97 11.12
N GLN A 24 -7.90 23.01 10.53
CA GLN A 24 -6.58 23.25 9.95
C GLN A 24 -6.77 23.63 8.49
N GLU A 25 -6.22 24.76 8.15
CA GLU A 25 -6.05 25.21 6.76
C GLU A 25 -5.33 24.13 5.97
N THR A 26 -5.79 23.87 4.77
CA THR A 26 -5.13 22.88 3.90
C THR A 26 -3.75 23.38 3.44
N ARG A 27 -2.84 22.47 3.10
CA ARG A 27 -1.54 22.84 2.55
C ARG A 27 -1.67 23.77 1.32
N ALA A 28 -2.75 23.64 0.56
CA ALA A 28 -3.03 24.52 -0.56
C ALA A 28 -3.32 25.95 -0.10
N ASP A 29 -4.06 26.12 1.00
CA ASP A 29 -4.39 27.42 1.59
C ASP A 29 -3.13 28.05 2.21
N GLU A 30 -2.31 27.28 2.90
CA GLU A 30 -1.02 27.74 3.44
C GLU A 30 -0.07 28.22 2.34
N LEU A 31 0.09 27.44 1.28
CA LEU A 31 0.91 27.82 0.12
C LEU A 31 0.33 29.03 -0.61
N ALA A 32 -0.99 29.22 -0.59
CA ALA A 32 -1.64 30.41 -1.14
C ALA A 32 -1.38 31.64 -0.26
N GLN A 33 -1.46 31.49 1.07
CA GLN A 33 -1.16 32.55 2.04
C GLN A 33 0.32 32.92 2.05
N GLU A 34 1.24 31.95 2.02
CA GLU A 34 2.69 32.21 1.88
C GLU A 34 3.02 32.97 0.58
N ARG A 35 2.32 32.66 -0.52
CA ARG A 35 2.47 33.38 -1.79
C ARG A 35 1.94 34.80 -1.71
N ALA A 36 0.77 34.98 -1.09
CA ALA A 36 0.19 36.30 -0.90
C ALA A 36 1.07 37.17 0.02
N ALA A 37 1.60 36.58 1.11
CA ALA A 37 2.52 37.26 2.02
C ALA A 37 3.85 37.63 1.35
N LYS A 38 4.44 36.73 0.54
CA LYS A 38 5.63 37.01 -0.27
C LYS A 38 5.37 38.06 -1.34
N ALA A 39 4.25 37.98 -2.04
CA ALA A 39 3.87 38.96 -3.05
C ALA A 39 3.64 40.34 -2.46
N GLN A 40 3.19 40.45 -1.21
CA GLN A 40 3.07 41.71 -0.48
C GLN A 40 4.42 42.24 0.04
N ALA A 41 5.34 41.33 0.43
CA ALA A 41 6.68 41.71 0.90
C ALA A 41 7.62 42.12 -0.24
N ASP A 42 7.47 41.53 -1.43
CA ASP A 42 8.31 41.74 -2.61
C ASP A 42 7.65 42.71 -3.63
N GLY A 43 7.21 43.86 -3.24
CA GLY A 43 6.55 44.86 -4.09
C GLY A 43 7.31 45.27 -5.38
N THR A 44 8.34 44.54 -5.80
CA THR A 44 9.16 44.85 -7.01
C THR A 44 9.83 43.62 -7.66
N SER A 45 9.50 42.39 -7.35
CA SER A 45 10.11 41.25 -8.04
C SER A 45 9.20 40.65 -9.11
N VAL A 46 9.65 40.69 -10.36
CA VAL A 46 9.11 39.93 -11.49
C VAL A 46 9.07 38.46 -11.06
N PRO A 47 7.92 37.74 -11.15
CA PRO A 47 7.86 36.35 -10.77
C PRO A 47 8.88 35.55 -11.56
N ALA A 48 9.79 34.88 -10.86
CA ALA A 48 10.81 34.04 -11.46
C ALA A 48 10.13 33.02 -12.39
N ARG A 49 10.52 33.00 -13.66
CA ARG A 49 9.95 32.06 -14.65
C ARG A 49 10.17 30.64 -14.12
N PRO A 50 9.12 29.82 -14.05
CA PRO A 50 9.27 28.44 -13.57
C PRO A 50 10.32 27.71 -14.40
N GLY A 51 11.25 27.01 -13.76
CA GLY A 51 12.31 26.25 -14.40
C GLY A 51 11.76 25.18 -15.35
N PHE A 52 12.60 24.67 -16.26
CA PHE A 52 12.20 23.63 -17.22
C PHE A 52 11.57 22.40 -16.51
N LEU A 53 12.18 21.95 -15.43
CA LEU A 53 11.66 20.84 -14.62
C LEU A 53 10.31 21.17 -13.98
N GLU A 54 10.13 22.37 -13.48
CA GLU A 54 8.87 22.83 -12.88
C GLU A 54 7.75 22.94 -13.94
N ARG A 55 8.06 23.39 -15.16
CA ARG A 55 7.11 23.45 -16.27
C ARG A 55 6.69 22.07 -16.77
N THR A 56 7.65 21.16 -16.96
CA THR A 56 7.35 19.80 -17.40
C THR A 56 6.55 19.05 -16.35
N PHE A 57 6.87 19.25 -15.07
CA PHE A 57 6.15 18.59 -13.98
C PHE A 57 4.76 19.19 -13.76
N SER A 58 4.60 20.52 -13.83
CA SER A 58 3.28 21.16 -13.73
C SER A 58 2.39 20.85 -14.93
N TRP A 59 2.92 20.73 -16.14
CA TRP A 59 2.18 20.26 -17.30
C TRP A 59 1.74 18.79 -17.14
N ALA A 60 2.64 17.91 -16.71
CA ALA A 60 2.32 16.51 -16.47
C ALA A 60 1.28 16.37 -15.35
N SER A 61 1.42 17.11 -14.25
CA SER A 61 0.47 17.08 -13.13
C SER A 61 -0.91 17.62 -13.52
N ALA A 62 -0.97 18.71 -14.29
CA ALA A 62 -2.25 19.25 -14.76
C ALA A 62 -2.99 18.30 -15.71
N LYS A 63 -2.25 17.62 -16.63
CA LYS A 63 -2.84 16.56 -17.45
C LYS A 63 -3.35 15.38 -16.63
N VAL A 64 -2.62 15.01 -15.60
CA VAL A 64 -2.94 13.94 -14.68
C VAL A 64 -4.16 14.29 -13.83
N GLU A 65 -4.23 15.51 -13.28
CA GLU A 65 -5.37 15.98 -12.51
C GLU A 65 -6.62 16.13 -13.40
N GLY A 66 -6.48 16.64 -14.60
CA GLY A 66 -7.57 16.73 -15.58
C GLY A 66 -8.12 15.37 -16.04
N ALA A 67 -7.27 14.35 -16.15
CA ALA A 67 -7.69 12.99 -16.52
C ALA A 67 -8.20 12.17 -15.31
N SER A 68 -7.87 12.54 -14.07
CA SER A 68 -8.38 11.88 -12.86
C SER A 68 -9.79 12.33 -12.46
N GLY A 69 -10.37 13.30 -13.19
CA GLY A 69 -11.75 13.74 -12.98
C GLY A 69 -12.75 12.60 -13.17
N ALA A 70 -13.85 12.66 -12.43
CA ALA A 70 -14.92 11.64 -12.40
C ALA A 70 -15.74 11.57 -13.73
N ARG A 71 -15.12 11.82 -14.89
CA ARG A 71 -15.79 11.80 -16.19
C ARG A 71 -15.87 10.39 -16.74
N ASP A 72 -16.99 10.09 -17.40
CA ASP A 72 -17.15 8.87 -18.16
C ASP A 72 -16.20 8.85 -19.37
N GLY A 73 -15.73 7.67 -19.74
CA GLY A 73 -14.87 7.46 -20.89
C GLY A 73 -13.59 6.70 -20.58
N PHE A 74 -12.70 6.70 -21.54
CA PHE A 74 -11.39 6.06 -21.41
C PHE A 74 -10.42 6.94 -20.62
N TYR A 75 -9.59 6.29 -19.84
CA TYR A 75 -8.48 6.90 -19.11
C TYR A 75 -7.25 6.01 -19.13
N PRO A 76 -6.02 6.56 -19.06
CA PRO A 76 -4.82 5.77 -18.90
C PRO A 76 -4.72 5.26 -17.45
N ASP A 77 -4.62 3.94 -17.26
CA ASP A 77 -4.32 3.32 -15.96
C ASP A 77 -2.81 3.17 -15.86
N MET A 78 -2.16 4.04 -15.07
CA MET A 78 -0.71 4.06 -14.90
C MET A 78 -0.38 3.97 -13.41
N GLY A 79 0.69 3.25 -13.06
CA GLY A 79 1.16 3.19 -11.67
C GLY A 79 1.84 1.89 -11.29
N GLY A 80 1.88 1.59 -10.00
CA GLY A 80 2.40 0.33 -9.47
C GLY A 80 1.29 -0.72 -9.36
N MET A 81 1.58 -1.96 -9.72
CA MET A 81 0.70 -3.11 -9.45
C MET A 81 0.98 -3.67 -8.05
N ILE A 82 2.15 -4.27 -7.91
CA ILE A 82 2.70 -4.78 -6.65
C ILE A 82 4.18 -4.39 -6.53
N ARG A 83 4.74 -4.64 -5.35
CA ARG A 83 6.20 -4.46 -5.15
C ARG A 83 6.99 -5.26 -6.17
N GLY A 84 7.95 -4.64 -6.81
CA GLY A 84 8.80 -5.29 -7.80
C GLY A 84 8.23 -5.37 -9.21
N ALA A 85 6.97 -4.99 -9.46
CA ALA A 85 6.42 -4.94 -10.81
C ALA A 85 7.08 -3.86 -11.69
N GLY A 86 7.59 -2.80 -11.07
CA GLY A 86 8.05 -1.61 -11.78
C GLY A 86 6.89 -0.73 -12.22
N ILE A 87 7.09 0.04 -13.28
CA ILE A 87 6.05 0.89 -13.85
C ILE A 87 5.11 0.04 -14.70
N SER A 88 3.82 0.23 -14.50
CA SER A 88 2.77 -0.39 -15.32
C SER A 88 1.93 0.66 -16.02
N ALA A 89 1.39 0.31 -17.17
CA ALA A 89 0.47 1.14 -17.95
C ALA A 89 -0.56 0.27 -18.67
N GLY A 90 -1.72 0.87 -18.90
CA GLY A 90 -2.78 0.24 -19.67
C GLY A 90 -4.02 1.12 -19.82
N PRO A 91 -5.04 0.67 -20.51
CA PRO A 91 -6.31 1.39 -20.64
C PRO A 91 -7.22 1.14 -19.44
N GLY A 92 -7.96 2.17 -19.06
CA GLY A 92 -9.12 2.10 -18.19
C GLY A 92 -10.34 2.69 -18.88
N TYR A 93 -11.50 2.22 -18.52
CA TYR A 93 -12.80 2.72 -18.97
C TYR A 93 -13.73 2.88 -17.79
N ARG A 94 -14.39 4.01 -17.72
CA ARG A 94 -15.36 4.33 -16.68
C ARG A 94 -16.69 4.74 -17.31
N HIS A 95 -17.77 4.28 -16.73
CA HIS A 95 -19.11 4.63 -17.19
C HIS A 95 -20.10 4.72 -16.03
N SER A 96 -20.86 5.79 -16.02
CA SER A 96 -21.96 5.99 -15.08
C SER A 96 -23.21 5.30 -15.60
N LEU A 97 -23.80 4.42 -14.79
CA LEU A 97 -24.99 3.64 -15.11
C LEU A 97 -26.21 4.16 -14.33
N PHE A 98 -27.39 3.86 -14.81
CA PHE A 98 -28.68 4.17 -14.14
C PHE A 98 -28.80 5.65 -13.71
N GLY A 99 -28.42 6.57 -14.60
CA GLY A 99 -28.48 8.02 -14.32
C GLY A 99 -27.49 8.44 -13.20
N GLY A 100 -26.35 7.80 -13.11
CA GLY A 100 -25.31 8.10 -12.11
C GLY A 100 -25.50 7.41 -10.75
N ARG A 101 -26.49 6.50 -10.63
CA ARG A 101 -26.70 5.71 -9.39
C ARG A 101 -25.67 4.60 -9.24
N ALA A 102 -25.13 4.07 -10.33
CA ALA A 102 -24.05 3.11 -10.31
C ALA A 102 -22.90 3.58 -11.21
N ARG A 103 -21.69 3.10 -10.92
CA ARG A 103 -20.49 3.36 -11.69
C ARG A 103 -19.81 2.04 -12.02
N LEU A 104 -19.54 1.83 -13.29
CA LEU A 104 -18.68 0.77 -13.79
C LEU A 104 -17.27 1.34 -13.99
N ASP A 105 -16.27 0.65 -13.53
CA ASP A 105 -14.85 0.94 -13.75
C ASP A 105 -14.16 -0.35 -14.17
N ALA A 106 -13.54 -0.37 -15.34
CA ALA A 106 -12.80 -1.52 -15.84
C ALA A 106 -11.43 -1.05 -16.29
N SER A 107 -10.36 -1.79 -15.94
CA SER A 107 -9.02 -1.49 -16.40
C SER A 107 -8.18 -2.74 -16.59
N ALA A 108 -7.20 -2.64 -17.47
CA ALA A 108 -6.17 -3.64 -17.67
C ALA A 108 -4.82 -2.94 -17.80
N ALA A 109 -3.79 -3.48 -17.17
CA ALA A 109 -2.46 -2.90 -17.20
C ALA A 109 -1.40 -4.00 -17.28
N ALA A 110 -0.29 -3.67 -17.94
CA ALA A 110 0.90 -4.50 -17.99
C ALA A 110 2.12 -3.71 -17.53
N SER A 111 3.07 -4.37 -16.89
CA SER A 111 4.35 -3.78 -16.50
C SER A 111 5.48 -4.23 -17.43
N TRP A 112 6.60 -3.49 -17.41
CA TRP A 112 7.79 -3.88 -18.18
C TRP A 112 8.36 -5.24 -17.76
N ARG A 113 8.06 -5.72 -16.53
CA ARG A 113 8.41 -7.05 -16.04
C ARG A 113 7.39 -8.13 -16.43
N ARG A 114 6.50 -7.82 -17.37
CA ARG A 114 5.44 -8.71 -17.87
C ARG A 114 4.42 -9.11 -16.80
N TYR A 115 4.28 -8.34 -15.72
CA TYR A 115 3.16 -8.49 -14.81
C TYR A 115 1.93 -7.93 -15.48
N THR A 116 0.83 -8.65 -15.40
CA THR A 116 -0.45 -8.20 -15.95
C THR A 116 -1.54 -8.24 -14.88
N MET A 117 -2.44 -7.30 -14.97
CA MET A 117 -3.62 -7.19 -14.10
C MET A 117 -4.79 -6.70 -14.92
N ALA A 118 -5.96 -7.30 -14.73
CA ALA A 118 -7.22 -6.80 -15.25
C ALA A 118 -8.25 -6.78 -14.12
N GLN A 119 -9.06 -5.77 -14.07
CA GLN A 119 -10.12 -5.65 -13.07
C GLN A 119 -11.36 -4.99 -13.65
N SER A 120 -12.52 -5.37 -13.11
CA SER A 120 -13.79 -4.70 -13.35
C SER A 120 -14.52 -4.55 -12.02
N ARG A 121 -15.08 -3.38 -11.78
CA ARG A 121 -15.79 -3.03 -10.56
C ARG A 121 -17.07 -2.29 -10.92
N ILE A 122 -18.19 -2.77 -10.38
CA ILE A 122 -19.45 -2.04 -10.36
C ILE A 122 -19.73 -1.59 -8.94
N GLU A 123 -20.07 -0.34 -8.78
CA GLU A 123 -20.30 0.26 -7.46
C GLU A 123 -21.54 1.16 -7.49
N PHE A 124 -22.35 1.04 -6.46
CA PHE A 124 -23.45 1.94 -6.12
C PHE A 124 -22.96 2.86 -5.00
N PRO A 125 -22.41 4.04 -5.32
CA PRO A 125 -21.64 4.84 -4.35
C PRO A 125 -22.52 5.61 -3.36
N ARG A 126 -23.82 5.71 -3.61
CA ARG A 126 -24.76 6.55 -2.85
C ARG A 126 -26.03 5.81 -2.51
N LEU A 127 -25.96 4.95 -1.52
CA LEU A 127 -27.10 4.26 -0.95
C LEU A 127 -27.34 4.79 0.46
N LEU A 128 -28.54 4.64 0.99
CA LEU A 128 -28.91 5.03 2.36
C LEU A 128 -28.45 6.46 2.73
N MET A 129 -28.95 7.46 2.01
CA MET A 129 -28.64 8.89 2.23
C MET A 129 -27.13 9.19 2.10
N ASP A 130 -26.48 8.64 1.06
CA ASP A 130 -25.06 8.81 0.76
C ASP A 130 -24.07 8.21 1.76
N ARG A 131 -24.56 7.40 2.72
CA ARG A 131 -23.71 6.78 3.75
C ARG A 131 -23.21 5.38 3.43
N LEU A 132 -23.88 4.67 2.52
CA LEU A 132 -23.52 3.32 2.12
C LEU A 132 -23.07 3.31 0.66
N SER A 133 -21.92 2.71 0.40
CA SER A 133 -21.56 2.23 -0.94
C SER A 133 -21.51 0.71 -0.93
N ALA A 134 -21.99 0.09 -2.00
CA ALA A 134 -21.91 -1.36 -2.18
C ALA A 134 -21.66 -1.70 -3.63
N GLY A 135 -21.10 -2.88 -3.89
CA GLY A 135 -20.78 -3.29 -5.23
C GLY A 135 -20.17 -4.66 -5.34
N ALA A 136 -19.70 -4.97 -6.55
CA ALA A 136 -18.97 -6.19 -6.84
C ALA A 136 -17.72 -5.88 -7.66
N GLN A 137 -16.71 -6.72 -7.56
CA GLN A 137 -15.48 -6.62 -8.32
C GLN A 137 -15.01 -7.99 -8.79
N VAL A 138 -14.34 -8.00 -9.94
CA VAL A 138 -13.56 -9.12 -10.45
C VAL A 138 -12.16 -8.60 -10.70
N LYS A 139 -11.16 -9.31 -10.26
CA LYS A 139 -9.74 -8.98 -10.44
C LYS A 139 -8.96 -10.22 -10.87
N TYR A 140 -8.30 -10.12 -11.99
CA TYR A 140 -7.33 -11.10 -12.47
C TYR A 140 -5.93 -10.57 -12.33
N GLN A 141 -4.98 -11.40 -11.89
CA GLN A 141 -3.58 -11.06 -11.71
C GLN A 141 -2.67 -12.18 -12.25
N ASP A 142 -1.58 -11.78 -12.88
CA ASP A 142 -0.51 -12.68 -13.33
C ASP A 142 0.84 -12.00 -13.03
N PHE A 143 1.47 -12.41 -11.96
CA PHE A 143 2.73 -11.86 -11.46
C PHE A 143 3.86 -12.84 -11.74
N THR A 144 4.66 -12.56 -12.72
CA THR A 144 5.56 -13.52 -13.38
C THR A 144 6.84 -13.85 -12.60
N GLN A 145 7.25 -13.03 -11.62
CA GLN A 145 8.55 -13.18 -10.95
C GLN A 145 8.57 -12.53 -9.55
N ILE A 146 7.80 -13.10 -8.62
CA ILE A 146 7.78 -12.69 -7.21
C ILE A 146 8.96 -13.36 -6.51
N ASN A 147 9.77 -12.57 -5.76
CA ASN A 147 10.90 -13.12 -5.03
C ASN A 147 10.46 -13.90 -3.79
N PHE A 148 11.19 -14.98 -3.50
CA PHE A 148 11.06 -15.78 -2.30
C PHE A 148 12.43 -16.20 -1.78
N PHE A 149 12.65 -16.10 -0.47
CA PHE A 149 13.93 -16.37 0.20
C PHE A 149 13.81 -17.45 1.28
N GLY A 150 12.66 -18.13 1.33
CA GLY A 150 12.28 -19.00 2.45
C GLY A 150 11.41 -18.27 3.48
N ILE A 151 10.90 -19.01 4.45
CA ILE A 151 10.07 -18.51 5.55
C ILE A 151 10.96 -18.17 6.75
N GLY A 152 10.61 -17.12 7.47
CA GLY A 152 11.30 -16.65 8.68
C GLY A 152 12.18 -15.42 8.48
N GLY A 153 12.39 -14.69 9.59
CA GLY A 153 13.27 -13.52 9.64
C GLY A 153 14.76 -13.84 9.51
N GLY A 154 15.14 -15.13 9.68
CA GLY A 154 16.50 -15.63 9.51
C GLY A 154 16.82 -16.17 8.12
N SER A 155 15.90 -16.11 7.16
CA SER A 155 16.13 -16.62 5.80
C SER A 155 17.37 -16.00 5.16
N ALA A 156 18.19 -16.82 4.46
CA ALA A 156 19.44 -16.35 3.87
C ALA A 156 19.17 -15.57 2.55
N LYS A 157 19.93 -14.49 2.31
CA LYS A 157 19.85 -13.74 1.04
C LYS A 157 20.22 -14.63 -0.16
N ALA A 158 21.18 -15.54 0.03
CA ALA A 158 21.62 -16.49 -1.00
C ALA A 158 20.54 -17.52 -1.39
N SER A 159 19.48 -17.67 -0.60
CA SER A 159 18.35 -18.54 -0.92
C SER A 159 17.33 -17.89 -1.86
N GLU A 160 17.68 -16.76 -2.49
CA GLU A 160 16.79 -16.05 -3.41
C GLU A 160 16.33 -16.96 -4.55
N THR A 161 15.02 -17.01 -4.72
CA THR A 161 14.30 -17.68 -5.78
C THR A 161 13.18 -16.79 -6.29
N ASN A 162 12.53 -17.19 -7.38
CA ASN A 162 11.36 -16.50 -7.89
C ASN A 162 10.27 -17.48 -8.31
N PHE A 163 9.02 -17.04 -8.21
CA PHE A 163 7.85 -17.79 -8.67
C PHE A 163 6.87 -16.89 -9.41
N ARG A 164 6.08 -17.51 -10.27
CA ARG A 164 4.92 -16.87 -10.91
C ARG A 164 3.68 -17.18 -10.10
N MET A 165 2.83 -16.19 -9.90
CA MET A 165 1.53 -16.32 -9.25
C MET A 165 0.44 -15.79 -10.17
N LYS A 166 -0.58 -16.61 -10.40
CA LYS A 166 -1.82 -16.21 -11.08
C LYS A 166 -2.97 -16.40 -10.12
N ASP A 167 -3.94 -15.51 -10.16
CA ASP A 167 -5.17 -15.66 -9.41
C ASP A 167 -6.32 -14.88 -10.04
N THR A 168 -7.54 -15.24 -9.64
CA THR A 168 -8.76 -14.50 -9.95
C THR A 168 -9.56 -14.35 -8.67
N ASP A 169 -9.83 -13.11 -8.30
CA ASP A 169 -10.68 -12.75 -7.16
C ASP A 169 -12.02 -12.20 -7.63
N VAL A 170 -13.11 -12.75 -7.11
CA VAL A 170 -14.48 -12.28 -7.34
C VAL A 170 -15.11 -11.99 -5.99
N ALA A 171 -15.48 -10.74 -5.73
CA ALA A 171 -15.97 -10.34 -4.43
C ALA A 171 -17.08 -9.29 -4.51
N GLY A 172 -18.07 -9.41 -3.61
CA GLY A 172 -18.96 -8.33 -3.24
C GLY A 172 -18.40 -7.53 -2.07
N PHE A 173 -18.67 -6.25 -2.03
CA PHE A 173 -18.22 -5.36 -0.95
C PHE A 173 -19.28 -4.36 -0.56
N ALA A 174 -19.20 -3.88 0.67
CA ALA A 174 -19.98 -2.76 1.16
C ALA A 174 -19.12 -1.90 2.09
N THR A 175 -19.34 -0.59 2.07
CA THR A 175 -18.66 0.38 2.95
C THR A 175 -19.68 1.38 3.47
N VAL A 176 -19.71 1.54 4.78
CA VAL A 176 -20.53 2.54 5.48
C VAL A 176 -19.62 3.69 5.90
N GLN A 177 -19.99 4.90 5.49
CA GLN A 177 -19.36 6.14 5.95
C GLN A 177 -20.17 6.69 7.12
N ALA A 178 -19.68 6.50 8.34
CA ALA A 178 -20.37 6.98 9.55
C ALA A 178 -20.32 8.52 9.64
N ASN A 179 -19.15 9.08 9.32
CA ASN A 179 -18.92 10.52 9.19
C ASN A 179 -17.72 10.78 8.26
N THR A 180 -17.23 12.02 8.17
CA THR A 180 -16.14 12.41 7.26
C THR A 180 -14.79 11.73 7.53
N TRP A 181 -14.57 11.26 8.76
CA TRP A 181 -13.30 10.64 9.18
C TRP A 181 -13.42 9.17 9.58
N LEU A 182 -14.62 8.60 9.66
CA LEU A 182 -14.84 7.21 10.12
C LEU A 182 -15.63 6.42 9.08
N SER A 183 -15.05 5.33 8.61
CA SER A 183 -15.73 4.37 7.75
C SER A 183 -15.51 2.93 8.22
N ALA A 184 -16.50 2.08 7.95
CA ALA A 184 -16.43 0.65 8.15
C ALA A 184 -16.74 -0.06 6.84
N GLY A 185 -16.00 -1.11 6.51
CA GLY A 185 -16.19 -1.86 5.28
C GLY A 185 -16.19 -3.35 5.52
N GLY A 186 -16.81 -4.08 4.59
CA GLY A 186 -16.76 -5.53 4.55
C GLY A 186 -16.74 -6.03 3.12
N ARG A 187 -16.17 -7.22 2.94
CA ARG A 187 -16.09 -7.88 1.66
C ARG A 187 -16.23 -9.39 1.85
N VAL A 188 -16.92 -10.03 0.91
CA VAL A 188 -17.03 -11.49 0.81
C VAL A 188 -16.76 -11.89 -0.63
N GLY A 189 -15.94 -12.91 -0.83
CA GLY A 189 -15.56 -13.29 -2.18
C GLY A 189 -14.93 -14.68 -2.26
N VAL A 190 -14.56 -15.02 -3.48
CA VAL A 190 -13.91 -16.28 -3.82
C VAL A 190 -12.62 -15.97 -4.57
N LEU A 191 -11.51 -16.40 -3.99
CA LEU A 191 -10.21 -16.41 -4.66
C LEU A 191 -10.06 -17.76 -5.38
N ARG A 192 -10.01 -17.73 -6.71
CA ARG A 192 -9.96 -18.91 -7.56
C ARG A 192 -8.73 -18.94 -8.45
N SER A 193 -8.47 -20.11 -9.00
CA SER A 193 -7.42 -20.31 -10.01
C SER A 193 -6.06 -19.80 -9.53
N VAL A 194 -5.81 -19.93 -8.21
CA VAL A 194 -4.46 -19.68 -7.70
C VAL A 194 -3.55 -20.70 -8.36
N GLY A 195 -2.57 -20.20 -9.08
CA GLY A 195 -1.59 -21.05 -9.78
C GLY A 195 -0.19 -20.55 -9.47
N ILE A 196 0.59 -21.37 -8.75
CA ILE A 196 2.01 -21.14 -8.54
C ILE A 196 2.77 -21.92 -9.60
N ALA A 197 3.63 -21.23 -10.31
CA ALA A 197 4.41 -21.82 -11.41
C ALA A 197 5.85 -21.31 -11.36
N ARG A 198 6.67 -21.87 -12.25
CA ARG A 198 8.05 -21.44 -12.46
C ARG A 198 8.10 -19.93 -12.73
N GLY A 199 8.92 -19.22 -11.96
CA GLY A 199 9.16 -17.80 -12.18
C GLY A 199 9.93 -17.55 -13.48
N THR A 200 9.77 -16.36 -14.05
CA THR A 200 10.36 -16.01 -15.36
C THR A 200 11.67 -15.23 -15.26
N SER A 201 12.14 -14.90 -14.04
CA SER A 201 13.42 -14.24 -13.86
C SER A 201 14.57 -15.20 -14.11
N SER A 202 15.53 -14.78 -14.92
CA SER A 202 16.80 -15.50 -15.12
C SER A 202 17.85 -15.18 -14.05
N LEU A 203 17.60 -14.18 -13.19
CA LEU A 203 18.56 -13.74 -12.17
C LEU A 203 18.57 -14.63 -10.93
N SER A 204 17.54 -15.44 -10.73
CA SER A 204 17.44 -16.38 -9.60
C SER A 204 16.72 -17.66 -10.06
N PRO A 205 17.00 -18.82 -9.45
CA PRO A 205 16.30 -20.06 -9.77
C PRO A 205 14.82 -19.97 -9.43
N SER A 206 14.03 -20.91 -9.97
CA SER A 206 12.64 -21.01 -9.58
C SER A 206 12.49 -21.52 -8.15
N THR A 207 11.42 -21.11 -7.46
CA THR A 207 11.15 -21.53 -6.07
C THR A 207 11.08 -23.04 -5.96
N GLY A 208 10.43 -23.74 -6.90
CA GLY A 208 10.35 -25.19 -6.91
C GLY A 208 11.67 -25.94 -7.20
N ASP A 209 12.75 -25.23 -7.55
CA ASP A 209 14.08 -25.82 -7.71
C ASP A 209 14.84 -25.94 -6.36
N ARG A 210 14.39 -25.20 -5.33
CA ARG A 210 15.08 -25.12 -4.01
C ARG A 210 14.20 -25.41 -2.81
N PHE A 211 12.89 -25.29 -2.96
CA PHE A 211 11.91 -25.45 -1.90
C PHE A 211 10.88 -26.50 -2.30
N ASP A 212 10.33 -27.15 -1.30
CA ASP A 212 9.28 -28.15 -1.42
C ASP A 212 8.01 -27.72 -0.64
N GLU A 213 7.01 -28.60 -0.58
CA GLU A 213 5.75 -28.31 0.13
C GLU A 213 5.95 -28.11 1.63
N LEU A 214 6.96 -28.74 2.27
CA LEU A 214 7.25 -28.61 3.69
C LEU A 214 7.90 -27.26 4.03
N THR A 215 8.73 -26.76 3.13
CA THR A 215 9.47 -25.49 3.32
C THR A 215 8.77 -24.27 2.68
N ALA A 216 7.81 -24.54 1.80
CA ALA A 216 6.95 -23.53 1.17
C ALA A 216 5.51 -24.09 1.02
N PRO A 217 4.72 -24.13 2.09
CA PRO A 217 3.36 -24.66 2.08
C PRO A 217 2.50 -24.02 1.00
N GLY A 218 1.79 -24.84 0.21
CA GLY A 218 1.03 -24.37 -0.93
C GLY A 218 1.81 -24.24 -2.24
N LEU A 219 3.06 -24.70 -2.28
CA LEU A 219 3.88 -24.67 -3.50
C LEU A 219 3.33 -25.63 -4.56
N THR A 220 2.94 -26.82 -4.16
CA THR A 220 2.41 -27.87 -5.06
C THR A 220 0.88 -27.98 -5.01
N ARG A 221 0.24 -27.49 -3.92
CA ARG A 221 -1.19 -27.51 -3.72
C ARG A 221 -1.72 -26.11 -3.52
N GLN A 222 -2.40 -25.56 -4.52
CA GLN A 222 -2.95 -24.22 -4.48
C GLN A 222 -4.48 -24.29 -4.34
N PRO A 223 -5.03 -24.10 -3.12
CA PRO A 223 -6.47 -24.13 -2.91
C PRO A 223 -7.16 -22.87 -3.45
N GLY A 224 -8.43 -23.03 -3.81
CA GLY A 224 -9.34 -21.91 -3.89
C GLY A 224 -9.86 -21.54 -2.49
N PHE A 225 -10.05 -20.24 -2.25
CA PHE A 225 -10.52 -19.76 -0.96
C PHE A 225 -11.89 -19.09 -1.07
N LEU A 226 -12.78 -19.43 -0.13
CA LEU A 226 -13.84 -18.51 0.26
C LEU A 226 -13.22 -17.54 1.28
N HIS A 227 -13.32 -16.26 1.01
CA HIS A 227 -12.78 -15.25 1.94
C HIS A 227 -13.82 -14.22 2.35
N ALA A 228 -13.69 -13.72 3.56
CA ALA A 228 -14.45 -12.62 4.08
C ALA A 228 -13.52 -11.69 4.86
N ASP A 229 -13.71 -10.39 4.74
CA ASP A 229 -12.99 -9.40 5.55
C ASP A 229 -13.91 -8.28 6.01
N VAL A 230 -13.56 -7.74 7.18
CA VAL A 230 -14.15 -6.51 7.73
C VAL A 230 -13.04 -5.54 8.08
N SER A 231 -13.31 -4.25 7.95
CA SER A 231 -12.32 -3.21 8.28
C SER A 231 -12.99 -1.99 8.89
N LEU A 232 -12.24 -1.34 9.77
CA LEU A 232 -12.54 -0.02 10.33
C LEU A 232 -11.40 0.91 9.92
N ASP A 233 -11.73 2.07 9.37
CA ASP A 233 -10.78 3.06 8.88
C ASP A 233 -11.13 4.42 9.49
N VAL A 234 -10.17 5.00 10.21
CA VAL A 234 -10.23 6.37 10.76
C VAL A 234 -9.21 7.20 9.99
N ASP A 235 -9.67 8.18 9.23
CA ASP A 235 -8.83 9.04 8.39
C ASP A 235 -9.09 10.51 8.72
N THR A 236 -8.15 11.11 9.43
CA THR A 236 -8.16 12.54 9.86
C THR A 236 -7.10 13.36 9.14
N ARG A 237 -6.51 12.82 8.03
CA ARG A 237 -5.47 13.51 7.26
C ARG A 237 -6.03 14.76 6.57
N ASP A 238 -5.25 15.82 6.57
CA ASP A 238 -5.56 17.07 5.85
C ASP A 238 -5.71 16.83 4.34
N VAL A 239 -4.72 16.18 3.72
CA VAL A 239 -4.70 15.83 2.29
C VAL A 239 -4.35 14.35 2.15
N PRO A 240 -5.34 13.46 1.90
CA PRO A 240 -5.08 12.01 1.86
C PRO A 240 -3.99 11.54 0.88
N GLY A 241 -3.78 12.27 -0.22
CA GLY A 241 -2.77 11.91 -1.24
C GLY A 241 -1.35 12.34 -0.91
N TYR A 242 -1.15 13.40 -0.08
CA TYR A 242 0.14 13.86 0.42
C TYR A 242 -0.03 14.60 1.76
N PRO A 243 -0.22 13.88 2.85
CA PRO A 243 -0.58 14.47 4.14
C PRO A 243 0.58 15.26 4.74
N THR A 244 0.21 16.37 5.43
CA THR A 244 1.12 17.12 6.28
C THR A 244 0.73 17.05 7.75
N SER A 245 -0.55 16.79 8.04
CA SER A 245 -1.06 16.65 9.39
C SER A 245 -2.17 15.60 9.48
N GLY A 246 -2.52 15.22 10.71
CA GLY A 246 -3.54 14.23 10.99
C GLY A 246 -3.02 12.80 10.90
N GLY A 247 -3.90 11.83 10.86
CA GLY A 247 -3.53 10.42 10.86
C GLY A 247 -4.50 9.54 10.09
N ARG A 248 -4.06 8.35 9.78
CA ARG A 248 -4.92 7.27 9.29
C ARG A 248 -4.65 6.01 10.08
N TYR A 249 -5.70 5.41 10.59
CA TYR A 249 -5.66 4.21 11.41
C TYR A 249 -6.65 3.20 10.85
N ARG A 250 -6.13 2.06 10.41
CA ARG A 250 -6.93 0.99 9.86
C ARG A 250 -6.76 -0.28 10.66
N LEU A 251 -7.86 -0.89 11.04
CA LEU A 251 -7.92 -2.23 11.60
C LEU A 251 -8.72 -3.09 10.64
N SER A 252 -8.23 -4.28 10.33
CA SER A 252 -8.96 -5.25 9.49
C SER A 252 -8.80 -6.66 10.02
N MET A 253 -9.83 -7.47 9.78
CA MET A 253 -9.86 -8.89 10.08
C MET A 253 -10.35 -9.64 8.85
N ALA A 254 -9.58 -10.61 8.40
CA ALA A 254 -9.90 -11.44 7.25
C ALA A 254 -9.91 -12.91 7.64
N SER A 255 -10.80 -13.67 7.02
CA SER A 255 -10.89 -15.14 7.14
C SER A 255 -10.79 -15.75 5.75
N PHE A 256 -9.95 -16.76 5.62
CA PHE A 256 -9.74 -17.55 4.41
C PHE A 256 -10.10 -19.00 4.71
N HIS A 257 -11.08 -19.53 4.01
CA HIS A 257 -11.52 -20.91 4.13
C HIS A 257 -11.10 -21.68 2.87
N ASP A 258 -10.22 -22.65 3.05
CA ASP A 258 -9.76 -23.56 2.00
C ASP A 258 -10.91 -24.48 1.58
N ARG A 259 -11.23 -24.47 0.29
CA ARG A 259 -12.36 -25.20 -0.29
C ARG A 259 -11.98 -26.57 -0.86
N ASP A 260 -10.69 -26.83 -1.01
CA ASP A 260 -10.21 -27.96 -1.81
C ASP A 260 -9.49 -29.02 -0.98
N TYR A 261 -8.67 -28.61 0.00
CA TYR A 261 -7.79 -29.51 0.75
C TYR A 261 -8.05 -29.57 2.25
N SER A 262 -8.79 -28.59 2.80
CA SER A 262 -9.00 -28.43 4.25
C SER A 262 -7.69 -28.34 5.06
N GLN A 263 -6.64 -27.79 4.47
CA GLN A 263 -5.30 -27.69 5.05
C GLN A 263 -4.79 -26.24 5.19
N TYR A 264 -5.39 -25.30 4.45
CA TYR A 264 -4.85 -23.94 4.30
C TYR A 264 -5.80 -22.86 4.80
N SER A 265 -6.74 -23.20 5.68
CA SER A 265 -7.65 -22.21 6.27
C SER A 265 -6.95 -21.40 7.36
N PHE A 266 -7.12 -20.08 7.34
CA PHE A 266 -6.53 -19.19 8.33
C PHE A 266 -7.36 -17.92 8.52
N ARG A 267 -7.08 -17.21 9.62
CA ARG A 267 -7.59 -15.86 9.87
C ARG A 267 -6.41 -14.90 10.01
N ARG A 268 -6.62 -13.65 9.58
CA ARG A 268 -5.60 -12.62 9.69
C ARG A 268 -6.19 -11.35 10.28
N MET A 269 -5.52 -10.81 11.26
CA MET A 269 -5.76 -9.46 11.79
C MET A 269 -4.62 -8.55 11.31
N GLU A 270 -4.96 -7.39 10.73
CA GLU A 270 -3.98 -6.38 10.35
C GLU A 270 -4.33 -5.04 10.99
N ALA A 271 -3.32 -4.35 11.49
CA ALA A 271 -3.39 -2.96 11.93
C ALA A 271 -2.35 -2.14 11.16
N ASP A 272 -2.76 -1.02 10.59
CA ASP A 272 -1.88 -0.05 9.92
C ASP A 272 -2.23 1.33 10.46
N ALA A 273 -1.27 2.00 11.08
CA ALA A 273 -1.42 3.31 11.67
C ALA A 273 -0.36 4.24 11.09
N ALA A 274 -0.77 5.39 10.59
CA ALA A 274 0.13 6.43 10.10
C ALA A 274 -0.27 7.77 10.71
N GLN A 275 0.70 8.48 11.31
CA GLN A 275 0.53 9.80 11.90
C GLN A 275 1.47 10.79 11.23
N TYR A 276 0.96 11.96 10.89
CA TYR A 276 1.69 13.06 10.28
C TYR A 276 1.68 14.25 11.23
N ILE A 277 2.87 14.69 11.62
CA ILE A 277 3.08 15.72 12.62
C ILE A 277 3.83 16.87 11.95
N PRO A 278 3.19 18.03 11.74
CA PRO A 278 3.88 19.22 11.26
C PRO A 278 4.84 19.71 12.35
N LEU A 279 6.08 19.98 11.98
CA LEU A 279 7.11 20.51 12.88
C LEU A 279 7.36 21.98 12.53
N LEU A 280 8.06 22.71 13.37
CA LEU A 280 8.55 24.12 13.31
C LEU A 280 7.90 25.03 12.23
N HIS A 281 7.89 24.58 11.00
CA HIS A 281 7.14 25.13 9.87
C HIS A 281 6.18 24.05 9.39
N ARG A 282 4.94 24.34 9.10
CA ARG A 282 3.91 23.37 8.69
C ARG A 282 4.28 22.53 7.47
N SER A 283 5.27 22.97 6.68
CA SER A 283 5.84 22.24 5.55
C SER A 283 6.87 21.17 5.92
N TRP A 284 7.36 21.16 7.18
CA TRP A 284 8.28 20.15 7.70
C TRP A 284 7.48 19.10 8.46
N VAL A 285 7.51 17.88 8.00
CA VAL A 285 6.59 16.85 8.48
C VAL A 285 7.35 15.62 8.99
N LEU A 286 7.06 15.21 10.22
CA LEU A 286 7.43 13.91 10.73
C LEU A 286 6.27 12.94 10.48
N ALA A 287 6.47 11.97 9.60
CA ALA A 287 5.51 10.91 9.35
C ALA A 287 5.95 9.62 10.06
N LEU A 288 5.12 9.13 10.97
CA LEU A 288 5.34 7.88 11.70
C LEU A 288 4.34 6.84 11.19
N ARG A 289 4.78 5.61 10.99
CA ARG A 289 3.91 4.50 10.60
C ARG A 289 4.23 3.26 11.40
N GLY A 290 3.19 2.57 11.85
CA GLY A 290 3.25 1.23 12.41
C GLY A 290 2.35 0.29 11.63
N ARG A 291 2.83 -0.91 11.31
CA ARG A 291 2.02 -1.97 10.71
C ARG A 291 2.25 -3.28 11.46
N MET A 292 1.15 -3.98 11.72
CA MET A 292 1.14 -5.31 12.33
C MET A 292 0.23 -6.22 11.50
N ALA A 293 0.65 -7.45 11.28
CA ALA A 293 -0.19 -8.50 10.72
C ALA A 293 0.00 -9.76 11.56
N LEU A 294 -1.09 -10.37 11.99
CA LEU A 294 -1.11 -11.59 12.80
C LEU A 294 -1.98 -12.63 12.12
N SER A 295 -1.43 -13.79 11.79
CA SER A 295 -2.15 -14.88 11.13
C SER A 295 -2.31 -16.05 12.08
N GLN A 296 -3.55 -16.49 12.25
CA GLN A 296 -3.93 -17.62 13.11
C GLN A 296 -4.44 -18.77 12.27
N THR A 297 -3.95 -19.96 12.57
CA THR A 297 -4.41 -21.23 11.97
C THR A 297 -4.92 -22.15 13.06
N ALA A 298 -5.88 -23.04 12.72
CA ALA A 298 -6.23 -24.16 13.57
C ALA A 298 -5.12 -25.23 13.54
N ALA A 299 -5.17 -26.21 14.44
CA ALA A 299 -4.21 -27.32 14.44
C ALA A 299 -4.26 -28.06 13.09
N GLY A 300 -3.10 -28.38 12.52
CA GLY A 300 -2.96 -29.02 11.22
C GLY A 300 -3.26 -28.13 10.01
N GLN A 301 -3.50 -26.83 10.21
CA GLN A 301 -3.67 -25.86 9.14
C GLN A 301 -2.41 -25.00 8.98
N GLU A 302 -2.14 -24.58 7.76
CA GLU A 302 -1.01 -23.72 7.42
C GLU A 302 -1.45 -22.52 6.58
N VAL A 303 -0.66 -21.45 6.60
CA VAL A 303 -0.84 -20.33 5.68
C VAL A 303 0.01 -20.60 4.45
N PRO A 304 -0.55 -20.62 3.23
CA PRO A 304 0.25 -20.77 2.02
C PRO A 304 1.35 -19.72 1.94
N PHE A 305 2.56 -20.12 1.51
CA PHE A 305 3.72 -19.24 1.51
C PHE A 305 3.49 -17.93 0.72
N TYR A 306 2.73 -17.99 -0.35
CA TYR A 306 2.39 -16.84 -1.18
C TYR A 306 1.36 -15.88 -0.57
N LEU A 307 0.68 -16.28 0.50
CA LEU A 307 -0.24 -15.44 1.26
C LEU A 307 0.34 -14.96 2.60
N LEU A 308 1.56 -15.33 2.97
CA LEU A 308 2.22 -14.85 4.19
C LEU A 308 2.51 -13.35 4.12
N PRO A 309 2.39 -12.60 5.23
CA PRO A 309 2.86 -11.23 5.34
C PRO A 309 4.35 -11.10 5.03
N THR A 310 4.74 -9.98 4.40
CA THR A 310 6.11 -9.82 3.92
C THR A 310 6.71 -8.46 4.25
N LEU A 311 8.02 -8.46 4.54
CA LEU A 311 8.86 -7.28 4.65
C LEU A 311 9.92 -7.26 3.55
N GLY A 312 10.37 -6.06 3.20
CA GLY A 312 11.33 -5.78 2.13
C GLY A 312 10.68 -5.11 0.93
N GLY A 313 11.39 -4.17 0.36
CA GLY A 313 10.96 -3.34 -0.76
C GLY A 313 10.45 -1.96 -0.34
N PRO A 314 10.07 -1.13 -1.32
CA PRO A 314 9.92 0.31 -1.15
C PRO A 314 8.79 0.75 -0.20
N THR A 315 7.89 -0.13 0.20
CA THR A 315 6.74 0.19 1.08
C THR A 315 6.89 -0.32 2.51
N THR A 316 7.97 -1.06 2.80
CA THR A 316 8.25 -1.64 4.12
C THR A 316 9.70 -1.39 4.52
N LEU A 317 10.59 -2.37 4.40
CA LEU A 317 12.03 -2.22 4.62
C LEU A 317 12.72 -1.85 3.29
N ARG A 318 12.96 -0.55 3.09
CA ARG A 318 13.41 0.01 1.79
C ARG A 318 14.81 -0.43 1.37
N GLY A 319 15.67 -0.73 2.34
CA GLY A 319 17.04 -1.19 2.12
C GLY A 319 17.15 -2.68 1.77
N PHE A 320 16.04 -3.42 1.77
CA PHE A 320 16.03 -4.86 1.48
C PHE A 320 15.33 -5.18 0.16
N SER A 321 15.64 -6.33 -0.42
CA SER A 321 14.98 -6.85 -1.63
C SER A 321 13.46 -6.95 -1.42
N ASN A 322 12.69 -6.86 -2.51
CA ASN A 322 11.25 -7.06 -2.45
C ASN A 322 10.94 -8.45 -1.87
N TYR A 323 10.00 -8.52 -0.91
CA TYR A 323 9.57 -9.76 -0.28
C TYR A 323 10.69 -10.52 0.45
N ARG A 324 11.71 -9.81 0.96
CA ARG A 324 12.93 -10.40 1.54
C ARG A 324 12.67 -11.27 2.76
N PHE A 325 11.76 -10.88 3.63
CA PHE A 325 11.38 -11.63 4.82
C PHE A 325 9.89 -11.93 4.78
N ARG A 326 9.52 -13.13 5.20
CA ARG A 326 8.16 -13.63 5.11
C ARG A 326 7.89 -14.62 6.23
N ASP A 327 6.79 -14.42 6.98
CA ASP A 327 6.33 -15.35 8.00
C ASP A 327 4.86 -15.09 8.33
N ARG A 328 4.27 -15.86 9.24
CA ARG A 328 2.85 -15.73 9.63
C ARG A 328 2.53 -14.39 10.26
N ASP A 329 3.43 -13.85 11.06
CA ASP A 329 3.26 -12.62 11.80
C ASP A 329 4.32 -11.59 11.43
N LEU A 330 3.94 -10.32 11.45
CA LEU A 330 4.76 -9.21 11.00
C LEU A 330 4.56 -8.00 11.91
N LEU A 331 5.65 -7.30 12.21
CA LEU A 331 5.64 -5.99 12.83
C LEU A 331 6.63 -5.08 12.10
N LEU A 332 6.17 -3.86 11.75
CA LEU A 332 6.95 -2.83 11.08
C LEU A 332 6.70 -1.49 11.76
N VAL A 333 7.75 -0.71 11.95
CA VAL A 333 7.69 0.71 12.27
C VAL A 333 8.55 1.48 11.28
N SER A 334 8.09 2.65 10.87
CA SER A 334 8.78 3.53 9.94
C SER A 334 8.66 4.97 10.41
N ALA A 335 9.71 5.75 10.20
CA ALA A 335 9.72 7.19 10.41
C ALA A 335 10.27 7.87 9.16
N ASP A 336 9.58 8.88 8.66
CA ASP A 336 10.01 9.74 7.56
C ASP A 336 9.99 11.20 8.06
N TYR A 337 11.13 11.88 8.02
CA TYR A 337 11.24 13.30 8.23
C TYR A 337 11.36 13.99 6.87
N ARG A 338 10.40 14.84 6.51
CA ARG A 338 10.28 15.49 5.20
C ARG A 338 10.42 16.99 5.33
N TRP A 339 11.10 17.61 4.35
CA TRP A 339 11.22 19.06 4.23
C TRP A 339 11.15 19.48 2.77
N PRO A 340 10.58 20.66 2.45
CA PRO A 340 10.48 21.15 1.09
C PRO A 340 11.87 21.55 0.57
N ILE A 341 12.20 21.10 -0.64
CA ILE A 341 13.36 21.56 -1.41
C ILE A 341 12.88 22.53 -2.48
N PHE A 342 11.88 22.12 -3.25
CA PHE A 342 11.21 22.92 -4.26
C PHE A 342 9.69 22.77 -4.13
N ARG A 343 8.94 23.60 -4.85
CA ARG A 343 7.47 23.60 -4.82
C ARG A 343 6.81 22.23 -5.07
N ALA A 344 7.45 21.34 -5.81
CA ALA A 344 6.92 20.03 -6.19
C ALA A 344 7.83 18.87 -5.74
N MET A 345 8.83 19.16 -4.89
CA MET A 345 9.79 18.16 -4.43
C MET A 345 10.20 18.40 -2.99
N ASP A 346 10.00 17.39 -2.15
CA ASP A 346 10.52 17.35 -0.78
C ASP A 346 11.71 16.40 -0.68
N GLY A 347 12.68 16.76 0.17
CA GLY A 347 13.67 15.84 0.69
C GLY A 347 13.10 15.04 1.84
N ALA A 348 13.67 13.87 2.10
CA ALA A 348 13.31 13.08 3.24
C ALA A 348 14.50 12.33 3.83
N LEU A 349 14.56 12.22 5.16
CA LEU A 349 15.33 11.23 5.88
C LEU A 349 14.37 10.17 6.39
N PHE A 350 14.79 8.91 6.41
CA PHE A 350 13.94 7.85 6.90
C PHE A 350 14.69 6.78 7.67
N TYR A 351 13.93 6.09 8.51
CA TYR A 351 14.34 4.90 9.24
C TYR A 351 13.19 3.90 9.25
N ASP A 352 13.48 2.65 8.86
CA ASP A 352 12.54 1.54 8.93
C ASP A 352 13.10 0.44 9.83
N ALA A 353 12.24 -0.16 10.64
CA ALA A 353 12.57 -1.31 11.47
C ALA A 353 11.41 -2.31 11.45
N GLY A 354 11.71 -3.59 11.24
CA GLY A 354 10.66 -4.61 11.18
C GLY A 354 11.16 -6.02 11.44
N THR A 355 10.22 -6.87 11.79
CA THR A 355 10.46 -8.29 12.06
C THR A 355 9.30 -9.13 11.57
N VAL A 356 9.57 -10.39 11.27
CA VAL A 356 8.57 -11.42 11.02
C VAL A 356 8.82 -12.61 11.95
N ALA A 357 7.76 -13.33 12.30
CA ALA A 357 7.83 -14.47 13.21
C ALA A 357 6.75 -15.52 12.90
N ALA A 358 7.01 -16.76 13.33
CA ALA A 358 6.07 -17.87 13.14
C ALA A 358 4.86 -17.81 14.10
N SER A 359 4.93 -16.99 15.16
CA SER A 359 3.82 -16.79 16.11
C SER A 359 3.91 -15.42 16.77
N ALA A 360 2.79 -14.93 17.28
CA ALA A 360 2.70 -13.65 17.97
C ALA A 360 3.61 -13.59 19.23
N ASP A 361 3.83 -14.71 19.88
CA ASP A 361 4.73 -14.79 21.07
C ASP A 361 6.20 -14.66 20.70
N ALA A 362 6.57 -15.08 19.49
CA ALA A 362 7.91 -14.95 18.94
C ALA A 362 8.17 -13.57 18.28
N LEU A 363 7.11 -12.77 18.07
CA LEU A 363 7.22 -11.47 17.44
C LEU A 363 7.84 -10.46 18.38
N SER A 364 9.06 -10.03 18.10
CA SER A 364 9.85 -9.16 18.98
C SER A 364 10.65 -8.12 18.21
N MET A 365 10.66 -6.88 18.70
CA MET A 365 11.47 -5.78 18.19
C MET A 365 12.83 -5.65 18.92
N ARG A 366 13.31 -6.69 19.60
CA ARG A 366 14.64 -6.64 20.24
C ARG A 366 15.78 -6.63 19.23
N HIS A 367 15.64 -7.38 18.13
CA HIS A 367 16.61 -7.45 17.04
C HIS A 367 15.91 -7.33 15.69
N PRO A 368 15.31 -6.16 15.36
CA PRO A 368 14.61 -5.99 14.11
C PRO A 368 15.58 -5.92 12.94
N ARG A 369 15.13 -6.19 11.75
CA ARG A 369 15.80 -5.81 10.51
C ARG A 369 15.58 -4.32 10.31
N THR A 370 16.67 -3.57 10.12
CA THR A 370 16.64 -2.11 10.02
C THR A 370 17.26 -1.62 8.74
N ASP A 371 16.74 -0.53 8.25
CA ASP A 371 17.38 0.27 7.22
C ASP A 371 17.10 1.77 7.44
N TYR A 372 17.91 2.59 6.80
CA TYR A 372 17.80 4.05 6.85
C TYR A 372 18.31 4.65 5.54
N GLY A 373 17.98 5.87 5.32
CA GLY A 373 18.44 6.55 4.10
C GLY A 373 17.88 7.93 3.88
N VAL A 374 18.13 8.39 2.68
CA VAL A 374 17.66 9.68 2.17
C VAL A 374 16.78 9.46 0.96
N GLY A 375 15.87 10.37 0.69
CA GLY A 375 15.02 10.24 -0.47
C GLY A 375 14.41 11.54 -0.93
N PHE A 376 13.84 11.48 -2.14
CA PHE A 376 13.12 12.57 -2.76
C PHE A 376 11.67 12.19 -2.98
N ARG A 377 10.77 13.13 -2.73
CA ARG A 377 9.31 12.99 -2.86
C ARG A 377 8.84 14.00 -3.91
N PHE A 378 8.41 13.50 -5.07
CA PHE A 378 7.82 14.32 -6.11
C PHE A 378 6.31 14.31 -5.94
N HIS A 379 5.71 15.48 -5.82
CA HIS A 379 4.30 15.61 -5.47
C HIS A 379 3.63 16.80 -6.15
N THR A 380 2.31 16.74 -6.27
CA THR A 380 1.44 17.90 -6.48
C THR A 380 1.00 18.44 -5.12
N THR A 381 0.13 19.43 -5.11
CA THR A 381 -0.48 19.93 -3.86
C THR A 381 -1.35 18.89 -3.17
N THR A 382 -1.85 17.90 -3.90
CA THR A 382 -2.82 16.92 -3.40
C THR A 382 -2.32 15.48 -3.42
N ARG A 383 -1.23 15.15 -4.14
CA ARG A 383 -0.78 13.77 -4.33
C ARG A 383 0.73 13.63 -4.46
N MET A 384 1.25 12.58 -3.88
CA MET A 384 2.58 12.09 -4.19
C MET A 384 2.56 11.38 -5.55
N MET A 385 3.46 11.75 -6.45
CA MET A 385 3.59 11.20 -7.80
C MET A 385 4.65 10.12 -7.88
N ALA A 386 5.81 10.41 -7.31
CA ALA A 386 6.95 9.51 -7.30
C ALA A 386 7.78 9.67 -6.03
N ARG A 387 8.46 8.61 -5.65
CA ARG A 387 9.43 8.58 -4.57
C ARG A 387 10.67 7.84 -5.01
N VAL A 388 11.83 8.42 -4.72
CA VAL A 388 13.13 7.79 -4.94
C VAL A 388 13.85 7.79 -3.59
N ASP A 389 14.21 6.62 -3.09
CA ASP A 389 14.92 6.45 -1.83
C ASP A 389 16.26 5.77 -2.07
N LEU A 390 17.33 6.32 -1.49
CA LEU A 390 18.63 5.69 -1.36
C LEU A 390 18.71 5.14 0.06
N ALA A 391 18.62 3.84 0.19
CA ALA A 391 18.53 3.11 1.45
C ALA A 391 19.80 2.30 1.72
N ARG A 392 20.20 2.22 2.99
CA ARG A 392 21.27 1.36 3.48
C ARG A 392 20.72 0.39 4.53
N SER A 393 21.08 -0.87 4.39
CA SER A 393 20.74 -1.95 5.32
C SER A 393 21.97 -2.82 5.62
N GLY A 394 21.81 -3.82 6.47
CA GLY A 394 22.82 -4.85 6.67
C GLY A 394 23.13 -5.70 5.42
N GLU A 395 22.32 -5.63 4.37
CA GLU A 395 22.51 -6.32 3.10
C GLU A 395 23.12 -5.43 2.00
N GLY A 396 23.47 -4.18 2.32
CA GLY A 396 24.10 -3.23 1.41
C GLY A 396 23.22 -2.03 1.08
N ASN A 397 23.62 -1.30 0.04
CA ASN A 397 22.90 -0.12 -0.44
C ASN A 397 21.86 -0.51 -1.51
N ARG A 398 20.73 0.20 -1.54
CA ARG A 398 19.67 -0.03 -2.49
C ARG A 398 19.02 1.29 -2.91
N VAL A 399 18.70 1.41 -4.19
CA VAL A 399 17.79 2.45 -4.69
C VAL A 399 16.39 1.85 -4.76
N ALA A 400 15.45 2.43 -4.05
CA ALA A 400 14.04 2.06 -4.06
C ALA A 400 13.25 3.14 -4.81
N PHE A 401 12.46 2.73 -5.77
CA PHE A 401 11.64 3.61 -6.58
C PHE A 401 10.17 3.25 -6.43
N THR A 402 9.32 4.24 -6.20
CA THR A 402 7.88 4.06 -6.11
C THR A 402 7.17 5.07 -6.99
N PHE A 403 6.30 4.59 -7.85
CA PHE A 403 5.33 5.39 -8.58
C PHE A 403 3.97 5.24 -7.89
N THR A 404 3.38 6.36 -7.54
CA THR A 404 1.98 6.37 -7.08
C THR A 404 1.13 6.73 -8.29
N ALA A 405 0.16 5.87 -8.62
CA ALA A 405 -0.71 6.10 -9.78
C ALA A 405 -1.36 7.49 -9.71
N PRO A 406 -0.99 8.42 -10.58
CA PRO A 406 -1.59 9.75 -10.57
C PRO A 406 -3.05 9.71 -11.04
N LEU A 407 -3.42 8.67 -11.75
CA LEU A 407 -4.73 8.46 -12.38
C LEU A 407 -5.46 7.24 -11.81
N GLY A 408 -4.90 6.56 -10.82
CA GLY A 408 -5.54 5.43 -10.16
C GLY A 408 -6.83 5.85 -9.45
N VAL A 409 -7.84 4.99 -9.52
CA VAL A 409 -9.10 5.16 -8.78
C VAL A 409 -8.80 5.34 -7.30
N PRO A 410 -9.21 6.44 -6.63
CA PRO A 410 -8.80 6.75 -5.27
C PRO A 410 -9.21 5.75 -4.20
N ASN A 411 -10.03 4.79 -4.50
CA ASN A 411 -10.53 3.77 -3.57
C ASN A 411 -10.52 2.37 -4.20
N ARG A 412 -9.41 1.97 -4.81
CA ARG A 412 -9.23 0.54 -5.04
C ARG A 412 -9.24 -0.14 -3.67
N ALA A 413 -10.28 -0.91 -3.41
CA ALA A 413 -10.25 -1.83 -2.27
C ALA A 413 -8.96 -2.66 -2.46
N VAL A 414 -7.95 -2.33 -1.66
CA VAL A 414 -6.70 -3.09 -1.67
C VAL A 414 -7.10 -4.48 -1.26
N VAL A 415 -6.90 -5.43 -2.16
CA VAL A 415 -7.07 -6.83 -1.82
C VAL A 415 -6.01 -7.12 -0.75
N PRO A 416 -6.37 -7.40 0.51
CA PRO A 416 -5.39 -7.44 1.61
C PRO A 416 -4.44 -8.64 1.53
N TYR A 417 -4.60 -9.51 0.56
CA TYR A 417 -3.81 -10.72 0.40
C TYR A 417 -2.82 -10.69 -0.77
N VAL A 418 -2.66 -9.59 -1.46
CA VAL A 418 -1.50 -9.45 -2.37
C VAL A 418 -0.33 -8.97 -1.52
N PRO A 419 0.75 -9.74 -1.42
CA PRO A 419 1.90 -9.43 -0.59
C PRO A 419 2.62 -8.14 -0.99
#